data_2639f065bdc46c7b76ab0f108fcd9583
#
_entry.id   2639f065bdc46c7b76ab0f108fcd9583
#
_cell.length_a   1.000
_cell.length_b   1.000
_cell.length_c   1.000
_cell.angle_alpha   90.00
_cell.angle_beta   90.00
_cell.angle_gamma   90.00
#
_symmetry.space_group_name_H-M   'P 1'
#
loop_
_entity.id
_entity.type
_entity.pdbx_description
1 polymer ?
#
loop_
_entity_poly.entity_id
_entity_poly.type
_entity_poly.pdbx_seq_one_letter_code
_entity_poly.pdbx_strand_id
1 'polypeptide(L)'
;LKEKNLIIQGTHPVGWCPKDQNPVSQHDTQGDVEPSFTEYTIIKFKYDKYIIPTATLRPETIFGVTNIWINPEFIYEIIQVNDEKWIVTSECARKLEFHNKTITRLDKILGKELVGKKVQVPERNDHVLILPASFVKSENGTGIVMSVPAHAPFDYQALEDLKKEVTKYPNLSEILDITAIPIIATEGYGEIPAQDV
;
A
#
# COMPACT_ATOMS: atom_id res chain seq x y z
N LEU A 1 21.96 36.79 5.23
CA LEU A 1 21.64 35.34 5.14
C LEU A 1 21.23 34.95 3.71
N LYS A 2 20.33 35.70 3.06
CA LYS A 2 19.89 35.45 1.68
C LYS A 2 21.05 35.51 0.69
N GLU A 3 21.93 36.53 0.80
CA GLU A 3 23.10 36.70 -0.04
C GLU A 3 24.14 35.57 0.10
N LYS A 4 24.10 34.84 1.23
CA LYS A 4 24.95 33.69 1.52
C LYS A 4 24.29 32.36 1.19
N ASN A 5 23.10 32.37 0.53
CA ASN A 5 22.30 31.20 0.23
C ASN A 5 21.95 30.31 1.45
N LEU A 6 21.90 30.90 2.66
CA LEU A 6 21.52 30.22 3.89
C LEU A 6 19.99 30.23 4.11
N ILE A 7 19.28 31.02 3.32
CA ILE A 7 17.81 31.06 3.28
C ILE A 7 17.41 30.93 1.83
N ILE A 8 16.62 29.89 1.55
CA ILE A 8 16.03 29.64 0.24
C ILE A 8 14.49 29.65 0.36
N GLN A 9 13.82 29.99 -0.72
CA GLN A 9 12.38 29.81 -0.83
C GLN A 9 12.09 28.41 -1.35
N GLY A 10 11.20 27.70 -0.71
CA GLY A 10 10.84 26.35 -1.11
C GLY A 10 9.53 25.90 -0.46
N THR A 11 9.16 24.67 -0.67
CA THR A 11 8.00 24.02 -0.06
C THR A 11 8.45 22.82 0.75
N HIS A 12 7.80 22.61 1.90
CA HIS A 12 7.96 21.38 2.65
C HIS A 12 6.62 21.00 3.32
N PRO A 13 6.39 19.73 3.68
CA PRO A 13 5.19 19.30 4.38
C PRO A 13 5.07 20.01 5.73
N VAL A 14 3.85 20.37 6.11
CA VAL A 14 3.51 20.92 7.42
C VAL A 14 2.28 20.21 7.98
N GLY A 15 2.13 20.18 9.31
CA GLY A 15 0.90 19.75 9.94
C GLY A 15 -0.27 20.62 9.45
N TRP A 16 -1.44 20.04 9.22
CA TRP A 16 -2.61 20.74 8.72
C TRP A 16 -3.88 20.31 9.45
N CYS A 17 -4.64 21.26 9.98
CA CYS A 17 -5.95 21.01 10.55
C CYS A 17 -7.02 21.13 9.45
N PRO A 18 -7.67 20.03 9.02
CA PRO A 18 -8.69 20.11 7.97
C PRO A 18 -9.97 20.80 8.43
N LYS A 19 -10.24 20.86 9.74
CA LYS A 19 -11.41 21.54 10.32
C LYS A 19 -11.24 23.06 10.27
N ASP A 20 -10.07 23.55 10.70
CA ASP A 20 -9.80 24.96 10.81
C ASP A 20 -9.15 25.54 9.54
N GLN A 21 -8.80 24.68 8.58
CA GLN A 21 -8.18 25.05 7.29
C GLN A 21 -6.88 25.85 7.48
N ASN A 22 -6.09 25.48 8.51
CA ASN A 22 -4.86 26.18 8.88
C ASN A 22 -3.69 25.20 9.07
N PRO A 23 -2.44 25.63 8.78
CA PRO A 23 -1.27 24.91 9.26
C PRO A 23 -1.25 24.89 10.78
N VAL A 24 -0.77 23.78 11.35
CA VAL A 24 -0.64 23.60 12.80
C VAL A 24 0.81 23.31 13.15
N SER A 25 1.24 23.92 14.24
CA SER A 25 2.53 23.66 14.89
C SER A 25 2.33 22.83 16.16
N GLN A 26 3.42 22.46 16.83
CA GLN A 26 3.37 21.78 18.12
C GLN A 26 2.48 22.50 19.15
N HIS A 27 2.56 23.84 19.21
CA HIS A 27 1.81 24.65 20.17
C HIS A 27 0.30 24.69 19.90
N ASP A 28 -0.13 24.35 18.68
CA ASP A 28 -1.54 24.31 18.30
C ASP A 28 -2.19 22.95 18.58
N THR A 29 -1.40 21.96 19.02
CA THR A 29 -1.88 20.62 19.33
C THR A 29 -2.15 20.44 20.83
N GLN A 30 -3.10 19.57 21.17
CA GLN A 30 -3.37 19.24 22.56
C GLN A 30 -2.16 18.52 23.19
N GLY A 31 -1.59 19.08 24.25
CA GLY A 31 -0.43 18.53 24.96
C GLY A 31 0.91 18.78 24.27
N ASP A 32 1.01 19.82 23.44
CA ASP A 32 2.22 20.23 22.73
C ASP A 32 2.89 19.09 21.93
N VAL A 33 2.08 18.21 21.33
CA VAL A 33 2.57 17.10 20.52
C VAL A 33 2.99 17.61 19.14
N GLU A 34 4.24 17.38 18.76
CA GLU A 34 4.73 17.74 17.44
C GLU A 34 4.09 16.86 16.37
N PRO A 35 3.48 17.42 15.31
CA PRO A 35 3.01 16.66 14.18
C PRO A 35 4.17 15.88 13.54
N SER A 36 4.02 14.57 13.40
CA SER A 36 5.02 13.71 12.78
C SER A 36 4.69 13.42 11.31
N PHE A 37 5.73 13.18 10.53
CA PHE A 37 5.61 12.74 9.15
C PHE A 37 5.88 11.25 9.06
N THR A 38 5.08 10.56 8.27
CA THR A 38 5.30 9.15 7.94
C THR A 38 5.79 9.05 6.51
N GLU A 39 7.00 8.53 6.33
CA GLU A 39 7.58 8.28 5.01
C GLU A 39 7.31 6.84 4.59
N TYR A 40 6.67 6.66 3.44
CA TYR A 40 6.40 5.35 2.86
C TYR A 40 7.36 5.06 1.71
N THR A 41 7.89 3.84 1.69
CA THR A 41 8.53 3.29 0.49
C THR A 41 7.45 2.72 -0.43
N ILE A 42 7.50 3.09 -1.70
CA ILE A 42 6.59 2.56 -2.72
C ILE A 42 7.21 1.36 -3.40
N ILE A 43 6.61 0.20 -3.24
CA ILE A 43 6.97 -1.03 -3.94
C ILE A 43 6.12 -1.15 -5.20
N LYS A 44 6.76 -1.35 -6.35
CA LYS A 44 6.12 -1.33 -7.67
C LYS A 44 5.93 -2.75 -8.20
N PHE A 45 4.75 -3.32 -8.06
CA PHE A 45 4.40 -4.60 -8.67
C PHE A 45 4.00 -4.39 -10.12
N LYS A 46 4.48 -5.24 -11.04
CA LYS A 46 4.13 -5.13 -12.46
C LYS A 46 2.90 -5.96 -12.78
N TYR A 47 1.96 -5.34 -13.44
CA TYR A 47 0.74 -5.95 -13.96
C TYR A 47 0.56 -5.56 -15.44
N ASP A 48 0.95 -6.45 -16.36
CA ASP A 48 0.97 -6.14 -17.79
C ASP A 48 1.76 -4.84 -18.07
N LYS A 49 1.13 -3.84 -18.65
CA LYS A 49 1.70 -2.50 -18.91
C LYS A 49 1.53 -1.51 -17.76
N TYR A 50 0.96 -1.96 -16.65
CA TYR A 50 0.66 -1.14 -15.50
C TYR A 50 1.58 -1.47 -14.31
N ILE A 51 1.69 -0.52 -13.42
CA ILE A 51 2.27 -0.69 -12.09
C ILE A 51 1.14 -0.68 -11.06
N ILE A 52 1.15 -1.63 -10.16
CA ILE A 52 0.34 -1.65 -8.94
C ILE A 52 1.27 -1.28 -7.79
N PRO A 53 1.28 -0.01 -7.35
CA PRO A 53 2.15 0.43 -6.27
C PRO A 53 1.53 0.10 -4.92
N THR A 54 2.34 -0.40 -3.99
CA THR A 54 1.97 -0.55 -2.58
C THR A 54 2.86 0.33 -1.71
N ALA A 55 2.30 0.89 -0.64
CA ALA A 55 3.03 1.73 0.29
C ALA A 55 3.36 0.93 1.57
N THR A 56 4.63 0.90 1.96
CA THR A 56 5.08 0.18 3.15
C THR A 56 6.09 0.99 3.96
N LEU A 57 6.11 0.78 5.28
CA LEU A 57 7.15 1.28 6.17
C LEU A 57 8.33 0.30 6.30
N ARG A 58 8.16 -0.92 5.81
CA ARG A 58 9.12 -2.02 5.94
C ARG A 58 9.35 -2.69 4.58
N PRO A 59 10.10 -2.04 3.67
CA PRO A 59 10.32 -2.52 2.31
C PRO A 59 11.00 -3.88 2.25
N GLU A 60 11.81 -4.24 3.23
CA GLU A 60 12.47 -5.53 3.35
C GLU A 60 11.49 -6.71 3.39
N THR A 61 10.24 -6.47 3.79
CA THR A 61 9.20 -7.51 3.85
C THR A 61 8.73 -8.00 2.50
N ILE A 62 9.17 -7.40 1.40
CA ILE A 62 8.87 -7.85 0.03
C ILE A 62 9.25 -9.30 -0.21
N PHE A 63 10.29 -9.81 0.47
CA PHE A 63 10.71 -11.19 0.34
C PHE A 63 9.73 -12.20 0.93
N GLY A 64 8.85 -11.76 1.84
CA GLY A 64 7.78 -12.56 2.44
C GLY A 64 6.39 -12.33 1.84
N VAL A 65 6.29 -11.54 0.76
CA VAL A 65 4.99 -11.25 0.15
C VAL A 65 4.39 -12.49 -0.50
N THR A 66 3.10 -12.71 -0.27
CA THR A 66 2.35 -13.86 -0.80
C THR A 66 1.19 -13.46 -1.70
N ASN A 67 0.65 -12.26 -1.50
CA ASN A 67 -0.47 -11.73 -2.27
C ASN A 67 -0.55 -10.20 -2.11
N ILE A 68 -1.42 -9.61 -2.91
CA ILE A 68 -1.80 -8.19 -2.81
C ILE A 68 -3.27 -8.12 -2.42
N TRP A 69 -3.59 -7.29 -1.43
CA TRP A 69 -4.97 -7.00 -1.04
C TRP A 69 -5.52 -5.78 -1.78
N ILE A 70 -6.74 -5.91 -2.29
CA ILE A 70 -7.45 -4.84 -2.96
C ILE A 70 -8.93 -4.85 -2.51
N ASN A 71 -9.55 -3.69 -2.43
CA ASN A 71 -10.98 -3.64 -2.16
C ASN A 71 -11.75 -3.80 -3.49
N PRO A 72 -12.54 -4.87 -3.68
CA PRO A 72 -13.25 -5.13 -4.92
C PRO A 72 -14.32 -4.09 -5.27
N GLU A 73 -14.84 -3.38 -4.26
CA GLU A 73 -15.90 -2.36 -4.44
C GLU A 73 -15.35 -0.97 -4.82
N PHE A 74 -14.02 -0.77 -4.74
CA PHE A 74 -13.44 0.51 -5.09
C PHE A 74 -13.28 0.67 -6.61
N ILE A 75 -13.41 1.90 -7.06
CA ILE A 75 -13.02 2.32 -8.39
C ILE A 75 -11.59 2.87 -8.28
N TYR A 76 -10.64 2.19 -8.90
CA TYR A 76 -9.27 2.62 -9.00
C TYR A 76 -9.07 3.47 -10.24
N GLU A 77 -8.16 4.42 -10.16
CA GLU A 77 -7.77 5.27 -11.30
C GLU A 77 -6.51 4.70 -11.95
N ILE A 78 -6.50 4.69 -13.27
CA ILE A 78 -5.29 4.50 -14.05
C ILE A 78 -4.72 5.87 -14.33
N ILE A 79 -3.54 6.14 -13.79
CA ILE A 79 -2.88 7.44 -13.92
C ILE A 79 -1.52 7.30 -14.58
N GLN A 80 -1.12 8.33 -15.34
CA GLN A 80 0.26 8.47 -15.79
C GLN A 80 1.05 9.20 -14.72
N VAL A 81 2.13 8.58 -14.26
CA VAL A 81 3.11 9.16 -13.34
C VAL A 81 4.47 9.11 -14.02
N ASN A 82 4.96 10.24 -14.51
CA ASN A 82 6.11 10.30 -15.42
C ASN A 82 5.88 9.35 -16.62
N ASP A 83 6.76 8.38 -16.84
CA ASP A 83 6.68 7.42 -17.94
C ASP A 83 5.93 6.13 -17.60
N GLU A 84 5.39 6.00 -16.39
CA GLU A 84 4.72 4.79 -15.90
C GLU A 84 3.20 4.99 -15.77
N LYS A 85 2.44 3.93 -16.00
CA LYS A 85 0.99 3.92 -15.76
C LYS A 85 0.69 3.17 -14.47
N TRP A 86 0.15 3.87 -13.49
CA TRP A 86 -0.14 3.33 -12.17
C TRP A 86 -1.64 3.10 -11.98
N ILE A 87 -1.98 2.03 -11.24
CA ILE A 87 -3.35 1.78 -10.75
C ILE A 87 -3.35 2.12 -9.27
N VAL A 88 -4.15 3.11 -8.87
CA VAL A 88 -4.21 3.64 -7.51
C VAL A 88 -5.61 4.12 -7.17
N THR A 89 -5.89 4.43 -5.90
CA THR A 89 -7.11 5.13 -5.52
C THR A 89 -7.08 6.61 -5.92
N SER A 90 -8.25 7.25 -6.02
CA SER A 90 -8.35 8.70 -6.27
C SER A 90 -7.64 9.53 -5.21
N GLU A 91 -7.69 9.07 -3.95
CA GLU A 91 -7.02 9.70 -2.82
C GLU A 91 -5.50 9.64 -2.95
N CYS A 92 -4.97 8.50 -3.39
CA CYS A 92 -3.54 8.37 -3.68
C CYS A 92 -3.12 9.26 -4.85
N ALA A 93 -3.89 9.28 -5.93
CA ALA A 93 -3.60 10.15 -7.08
C ALA A 93 -3.49 11.63 -6.64
N ARG A 94 -4.44 12.09 -5.81
CA ARG A 94 -4.42 13.45 -5.25
C ARG A 94 -3.19 13.70 -4.38
N LYS A 95 -2.78 12.75 -3.52
CA LYS A 95 -1.56 12.89 -2.71
C LYS A 95 -0.31 13.03 -3.56
N LEU A 96 -0.21 12.28 -4.65
CA LEU A 96 0.93 12.33 -5.57
C LEU A 96 1.06 13.70 -6.25
N GLU A 97 -0.04 14.41 -6.50
CA GLU A 97 -0.02 15.78 -7.03
C GLU A 97 0.72 16.74 -6.07
N PHE A 98 0.57 16.56 -4.75
CA PHE A 98 1.29 17.35 -3.75
C PHE A 98 2.79 17.00 -3.63
N HIS A 99 3.22 15.86 -4.16
CA HIS A 99 4.62 15.44 -4.17
C HIS A 99 5.38 15.89 -5.43
N ASN A 100 4.96 16.99 -6.05
CA ASN A 100 5.56 17.53 -7.29
C ASN A 100 5.63 16.50 -8.44
N LYS A 101 4.69 15.57 -8.49
CA LYS A 101 4.54 14.62 -9.59
C LYS A 101 3.57 15.17 -10.62
N THR A 102 3.93 15.09 -11.89
CA THR A 102 2.98 15.35 -12.95
C THR A 102 2.08 14.14 -13.10
N ILE A 103 0.80 14.32 -12.78
CA ILE A 103 -0.21 13.27 -12.82
C ILE A 103 -1.19 13.56 -13.95
N THR A 104 -1.43 12.58 -14.81
CA THR A 104 -2.52 12.62 -15.80
C THR A 104 -3.44 11.44 -15.55
N ARG A 105 -4.72 11.71 -15.28
CA ARG A 105 -5.73 10.66 -15.14
C ARG A 105 -6.12 10.15 -16.51
N LEU A 106 -6.01 8.84 -16.75
CA LEU A 106 -6.22 8.21 -18.05
C LEU A 106 -7.56 7.47 -18.12
N ASP A 107 -7.84 6.61 -17.12
CA ASP A 107 -8.98 5.70 -17.13
C ASP A 107 -9.33 5.27 -15.72
N LYS A 108 -10.35 4.41 -15.57
CA LYS A 108 -10.78 3.81 -14.31
C LYS A 108 -10.96 2.31 -14.47
N ILE A 109 -10.75 1.58 -13.39
CA ILE A 109 -10.95 0.14 -13.32
C ILE A 109 -11.61 -0.20 -12.00
N LEU A 110 -12.59 -1.10 -12.02
CA LEU A 110 -13.24 -1.56 -10.80
C LEU A 110 -12.38 -2.63 -10.12
N GLY A 111 -12.24 -2.55 -8.78
CA GLY A 111 -11.40 -3.48 -8.02
C GLY A 111 -11.69 -4.94 -8.31
N LYS A 112 -12.98 -5.32 -8.43
CA LYS A 112 -13.37 -6.69 -8.77
C LYS A 112 -12.77 -7.22 -10.08
N GLU A 113 -12.41 -6.37 -11.03
CA GLU A 113 -11.78 -6.76 -12.29
C GLU A 113 -10.31 -7.14 -12.12
N LEU A 114 -9.69 -6.66 -11.04
CA LEU A 114 -8.30 -6.96 -10.68
C LEU A 114 -8.19 -8.21 -9.80
N VAL A 115 -9.25 -8.59 -9.09
CA VAL A 115 -9.26 -9.79 -8.24
C VAL A 115 -8.96 -11.04 -9.08
N GLY A 116 -8.05 -11.88 -8.59
CA GLY A 116 -7.59 -13.10 -9.27
C GLY A 116 -6.53 -12.87 -10.34
N LYS A 117 -6.16 -11.63 -10.64
CA LYS A 117 -5.02 -11.34 -11.51
C LYS A 117 -3.72 -11.59 -10.78
N LYS A 118 -2.64 -11.80 -11.56
CA LYS A 118 -1.28 -12.02 -11.04
C LYS A 118 -0.42 -10.80 -11.32
N VAL A 119 0.39 -10.44 -10.33
CA VAL A 119 1.37 -9.35 -10.43
C VAL A 119 2.76 -9.88 -10.20
N GLN A 120 3.73 -9.40 -10.94
CA GLN A 120 5.13 -9.75 -10.76
C GLN A 120 5.68 -9.03 -9.53
N VAL A 121 6.32 -9.78 -8.65
CA VAL A 121 7.00 -9.24 -7.47
C VAL A 121 8.34 -8.64 -7.89
N PRO A 122 8.64 -7.36 -7.53
CA PRO A 122 9.97 -6.80 -7.76
C PRO A 122 11.06 -7.62 -7.07
N GLU A 123 12.24 -7.68 -7.68
CA GLU A 123 13.42 -8.41 -7.20
C GLU A 123 13.23 -9.93 -7.02
N ARG A 124 12.03 -10.44 -7.33
CA ARG A 124 11.71 -11.87 -7.37
C ARG A 124 11.22 -12.25 -8.78
N ASN A 125 11.45 -13.48 -9.19
CA ASN A 125 11.02 -13.98 -10.50
C ASN A 125 9.66 -14.69 -10.45
N ASP A 126 8.86 -14.41 -9.44
CA ASP A 126 7.55 -15.01 -9.25
C ASP A 126 6.42 -13.98 -9.34
N HIS A 127 5.20 -14.50 -9.31
CA HIS A 127 3.98 -13.72 -9.37
C HIS A 127 3.11 -14.08 -8.17
N VAL A 128 2.42 -13.07 -7.65
CA VAL A 128 1.44 -13.24 -6.57
C VAL A 128 0.06 -12.82 -7.02
N LEU A 129 -0.97 -13.39 -6.39
CA LEU A 129 -2.37 -13.09 -6.68
C LEU A 129 -2.80 -11.75 -6.08
N ILE A 130 -3.71 -11.08 -6.76
CA ILE A 130 -4.51 -10.00 -6.20
C ILE A 130 -5.75 -10.61 -5.58
N LEU A 131 -5.93 -10.43 -4.28
CA LEU A 131 -7.02 -11.00 -3.49
C LEU A 131 -7.95 -9.91 -2.96
N PRO A 132 -9.26 -10.23 -2.79
CA PRO A 132 -10.24 -9.29 -2.30
C PRO A 132 -10.10 -9.08 -0.79
N ALA A 133 -10.20 -7.82 -0.32
CA ALA A 133 -10.22 -7.50 1.09
C ALA A 133 -11.03 -6.22 1.37
N SER A 134 -12.06 -6.32 2.20
CA SER A 134 -12.89 -5.18 2.59
C SER A 134 -12.20 -4.22 3.56
N PHE A 135 -11.16 -4.67 4.27
CA PHE A 135 -10.41 -3.85 5.21
C PHE A 135 -9.47 -2.84 4.54
N VAL A 136 -9.20 -2.98 3.23
CA VAL A 136 -8.40 -2.00 2.48
C VAL A 136 -9.15 -0.68 2.40
N LYS A 137 -8.48 0.40 2.83
CA LYS A 137 -9.03 1.76 2.84
C LYS A 137 -8.43 2.59 1.72
N SER A 138 -9.27 3.39 1.06
CA SER A 138 -8.87 4.20 -0.09
C SER A 138 -7.86 5.29 0.26
N GLU A 139 -7.95 5.83 1.47
CA GLU A 139 -7.12 6.93 1.97
C GLU A 139 -5.74 6.47 2.50
N ASN A 140 -5.54 5.17 2.73
CA ASN A 140 -4.28 4.67 3.26
C ASN A 140 -3.29 4.31 2.14
N GLY A 141 -2.10 4.93 2.19
CA GLY A 141 -1.04 4.69 1.22
C GLY A 141 -1.52 4.86 -0.22
N THR A 142 -1.50 3.78 -0.99
CA THR A 142 -1.93 3.72 -2.39
C THR A 142 -3.37 3.19 -2.55
N GLY A 143 -4.01 2.75 -1.45
CA GLY A 143 -5.27 2.03 -1.46
C GLY A 143 -5.14 0.57 -1.92
N ILE A 144 -3.91 0.05 -1.90
CA ILE A 144 -3.55 -1.33 -2.23
C ILE A 144 -2.50 -1.79 -1.20
N VAL A 145 -2.64 -2.99 -0.68
CA VAL A 145 -1.81 -3.49 0.43
C VAL A 145 -1.03 -4.72 0.00
N MET A 146 0.27 -4.69 0.26
CA MET A 146 1.15 -5.84 0.13
C MET A 146 0.97 -6.74 1.36
N SER A 147 0.71 -8.03 1.16
CA SER A 147 0.43 -9.00 2.21
C SER A 147 1.67 -9.79 2.59
N VAL A 148 1.95 -9.85 3.90
CA VAL A 148 3.09 -10.59 4.47
C VAL A 148 2.61 -11.45 5.63
N PRO A 149 1.86 -12.53 5.38
CA PRO A 149 1.12 -13.26 6.42
C PRO A 149 2.00 -13.96 7.44
N ALA A 150 3.29 -14.23 7.16
CA ALA A 150 4.18 -14.81 8.17
C ALA A 150 4.46 -13.85 9.34
N HIS A 151 4.42 -12.53 9.12
CA HIS A 151 4.83 -11.50 10.08
C HIS A 151 3.77 -10.45 10.37
N ALA A 152 2.61 -10.53 9.72
CA ALA A 152 1.48 -9.65 9.93
C ALA A 152 0.25 -10.46 10.31
N PRO A 153 -0.15 -10.51 11.60
CA PRO A 153 -1.28 -11.32 12.08
C PRO A 153 -2.58 -11.02 11.34
N PHE A 154 -2.80 -9.75 10.98
CA PHE A 154 -3.97 -9.35 10.21
C PHE A 154 -4.00 -9.96 8.81
N ASP A 155 -2.85 -9.97 8.12
CA ASP A 155 -2.72 -10.60 6.79
C ASP A 155 -2.90 -12.12 6.88
N TYR A 156 -2.32 -12.74 7.91
CA TYR A 156 -2.45 -14.17 8.17
C TYR A 156 -3.91 -14.56 8.36
N GLN A 157 -4.61 -13.90 9.27
CA GLN A 157 -6.01 -14.19 9.56
C GLN A 157 -6.90 -13.96 8.33
N ALA A 158 -6.69 -12.85 7.61
CA ALA A 158 -7.46 -12.54 6.40
C ALA A 158 -7.25 -13.61 5.30
N LEU A 159 -6.03 -14.10 5.13
CA LEU A 159 -5.73 -15.17 4.18
C LEU A 159 -6.41 -16.49 4.56
N GLU A 160 -6.35 -16.87 5.83
CA GLU A 160 -6.99 -18.09 6.33
C GLU A 160 -8.52 -18.03 6.25
N ASP A 161 -9.11 -16.88 6.52
CA ASP A 161 -10.55 -16.70 6.38
C ASP A 161 -10.98 -16.77 4.92
N LEU A 162 -10.22 -16.17 4.01
CA LEU A 162 -10.50 -16.25 2.58
C LEU A 162 -10.36 -17.68 2.05
N LYS A 163 -9.40 -18.48 2.54
CA LYS A 163 -9.27 -19.91 2.21
C LYS A 163 -10.51 -20.71 2.61
N LYS A 164 -11.08 -20.46 3.80
CA LYS A 164 -12.33 -21.09 4.26
C LYS A 164 -13.52 -20.73 3.35
N GLU A 165 -13.49 -19.55 2.77
CA GLU A 165 -14.56 -19.03 1.91
C GLU A 165 -14.29 -19.22 0.40
N VAL A 166 -13.27 -19.99 0.00
CA VAL A 166 -12.87 -20.17 -1.40
C VAL A 166 -14.00 -20.61 -2.33
N THR A 167 -14.98 -21.32 -1.81
CA THR A 167 -16.17 -21.74 -2.59
C THR A 167 -17.01 -20.56 -3.11
N LYS A 168 -16.92 -19.39 -2.46
CA LYS A 168 -17.55 -18.15 -2.93
C LYS A 168 -16.78 -17.51 -4.10
N TYR A 169 -15.54 -17.96 -4.32
CA TYR A 169 -14.61 -17.41 -5.30
C TYR A 169 -14.03 -18.52 -6.18
N PRO A 170 -14.85 -19.15 -7.06
CA PRO A 170 -14.40 -20.33 -7.83
C PRO A 170 -13.18 -20.08 -8.71
N ASN A 171 -12.93 -18.82 -9.09
CA ASN A 171 -11.75 -18.42 -9.89
C ASN A 171 -10.48 -18.20 -9.06
N LEU A 172 -10.54 -18.42 -7.74
CA LEU A 172 -9.46 -18.17 -6.80
C LEU A 172 -8.98 -19.46 -6.10
N SER A 173 -9.16 -20.63 -6.72
CA SER A 173 -8.74 -21.91 -6.13
C SER A 173 -7.26 -21.96 -5.74
N GLU A 174 -6.40 -21.23 -6.46
CA GLU A 174 -4.96 -21.12 -6.17
C GLU A 174 -4.69 -20.49 -4.78
N ILE A 175 -5.67 -19.85 -4.13
CA ILE A 175 -5.52 -19.32 -2.75
C ILE A 175 -5.13 -20.43 -1.78
N LEU A 176 -5.64 -21.66 -1.99
CA LEU A 176 -5.37 -22.80 -1.11
C LEU A 176 -3.88 -23.18 -1.07
N ASP A 177 -3.16 -22.90 -2.14
CA ASP A 177 -1.73 -23.20 -2.28
C ASP A 177 -0.83 -22.09 -1.68
N ILE A 178 -1.41 -20.95 -1.29
CA ILE A 178 -0.65 -19.85 -0.70
C ILE A 178 -0.22 -20.24 0.71
N THR A 179 1.09 -20.28 0.94
CA THR A 179 1.70 -20.50 2.25
C THR A 179 2.41 -19.23 2.71
N ALA A 180 2.37 -18.97 4.02
CA ALA A 180 3.13 -17.88 4.61
C ALA A 180 4.63 -18.12 4.46
N ILE A 181 5.39 -17.06 4.10
CA ILE A 181 6.84 -17.14 3.86
C ILE A 181 7.54 -16.42 5.02
N PRO A 182 8.16 -17.16 5.96
CA PRO A 182 8.93 -16.54 7.03
C PRO A 182 10.24 -15.97 6.47
N ILE A 183 10.59 -14.75 6.89
CA ILE A 183 11.80 -14.04 6.46
C ILE A 183 12.74 -13.71 7.63
N ILE A 184 12.22 -13.71 8.84
CA ILE A 184 13.00 -13.53 10.08
C ILE A 184 12.53 -14.52 11.15
N ALA A 185 13.44 -14.95 12.00
CA ALA A 185 13.10 -15.66 13.22
C ALA A 185 12.80 -14.66 14.34
N THR A 186 11.74 -14.91 15.12
CA THR A 186 11.36 -14.09 16.26
C THR A 186 11.46 -14.95 17.51
N GLU A 187 12.26 -14.52 18.48
CA GLU A 187 12.46 -15.25 19.73
C GLU A 187 11.12 -15.45 20.47
N GLY A 188 10.86 -16.68 20.89
CA GLY A 188 9.63 -17.05 21.61
C GLY A 188 8.43 -17.38 20.71
N TYR A 189 8.60 -17.37 19.39
CA TYR A 189 7.57 -17.70 18.40
C TYR A 189 8.03 -18.85 17.49
N GLY A 190 7.08 -19.52 16.84
CA GLY A 190 7.34 -20.55 15.83
C GLY A 190 7.85 -19.96 14.49
N GLU A 191 7.88 -20.81 13.46
CA GLU A 191 8.33 -20.41 12.12
C GLU A 191 7.46 -19.29 11.50
N ILE A 192 6.19 -19.24 11.86
CA ILE A 192 5.21 -18.23 11.40
C ILE A 192 4.74 -17.45 12.62
N PRO A 193 5.47 -16.39 13.05
CA PRO A 193 5.14 -15.63 14.25
C PRO A 193 3.72 -15.08 14.27
N ALA A 194 3.17 -14.74 13.11
CA ALA A 194 1.80 -14.22 12.97
C ALA A 194 0.70 -15.24 13.33
N GLN A 195 1.04 -16.53 13.38
CA GLN A 195 0.11 -17.60 13.76
C GLN A 195 -0.02 -17.75 15.29
N ASP A 196 1.00 -17.31 16.02
CA ASP A 196 1.12 -17.50 17.45
C ASP A 196 0.59 -16.30 18.27
N VAL A 197 0.04 -15.26 17.59
CA VAL A 197 -0.41 -14.00 18.22
C VAL A 197 -1.97 -13.92 18.31
#